data_45e6e2c49eaf73ffbf8b7973b9cf3ec2
#
_entry.id   45e6e2c49eaf73ffbf8b7973b9cf3ec2
#
_cell.length_a   1.000
_cell.length_b   1.000
_cell.length_c   1.000
_cell.angle_alpha   90.00
_cell.angle_beta   90.00
_cell.angle_gamma   90.00
#
_symmetry.space_group_name_H-M   'P 1'
#
loop_
_entity.id
_entity.type
_entity.pdbx_description
1 polymer ?
#
loop_
_entity_poly.entity_id
_entity_poly.type
_entity_poly.pdbx_seq_one_letter_code
_entity_poly.pdbx_strand_id
1 'polypeptide(L)'
;MKLVYCHCSLYNPGGMERVLLNKVRWICAHTDWEVLIVTTDQQGRPPFYPFPDAVRMVDLGINYSDDNDKRPLGKIAGYLRKRRRHRKALTALLQREKADVVVSLYPSESSFIPDIKDGSRKVLELHYCKFFRLQYGRKGILGLIDRFRTKQDERIVRRFDRFVVLTREDRGYWGSLPNIEVIPNAAMPLTDRCSGVSYKRIIAVGRLDYQKGFDRLIQAWELVQQTNKYGGWRLDIFGQGEWHDMLQRMIDRAGLQETAHINRPTTSIGDEYAHSSMLVMSSHYEGFPMVMIEAMVCGLPVVSFDYKCGPGDIIEDGVNGLLVTDGDIEGLAAAMTRLMSDGAYRRELSANARKVTDTYSEEAVMARWLNLFTSLTEK
;
A
#
# COMPACT_ATOMS: atom_id res chain seq x y z
N MET A 1 -27.42 3.78 4.93
CA MET A 1 -26.27 4.25 5.74
C MET A 1 -25.54 5.34 4.99
N LYS A 2 -25.00 6.33 5.71
CA LYS A 2 -24.22 7.41 5.10
C LYS A 2 -22.78 7.38 5.60
N LEU A 3 -21.83 7.21 4.68
CA LEU A 3 -20.40 7.17 4.96
C LEU A 3 -19.72 8.46 4.53
N VAL A 4 -18.81 8.95 5.35
CA VAL A 4 -17.93 10.07 5.02
C VAL A 4 -16.48 9.60 5.07
N TYR A 5 -15.74 9.72 3.97
CA TYR A 5 -14.30 9.47 3.91
C TYR A 5 -13.54 10.79 3.93
N CYS A 6 -12.57 10.92 4.82
CA CYS A 6 -11.68 12.08 4.89
C CYS A 6 -10.31 11.71 4.33
N HIS A 7 -9.85 12.46 3.31
CA HIS A 7 -8.57 12.26 2.62
C HIS A 7 -7.89 13.61 2.36
N CYS A 8 -6.60 13.63 2.10
CA CYS A 8 -5.91 14.87 1.79
C CYS A 8 -6.26 15.39 0.38
N SER A 9 -6.13 14.57 -0.65
CA SER A 9 -6.43 14.91 -2.05
C SER A 9 -6.59 13.66 -2.90
N LEU A 10 -7.27 13.76 -4.04
CA LEU A 10 -7.54 12.65 -4.97
C LEU A 10 -6.89 12.84 -6.33
N TYR A 11 -6.11 13.88 -6.55
CA TYR A 11 -5.51 14.19 -7.87
C TYR A 11 -4.20 13.45 -8.15
N ASN A 12 -3.67 12.67 -7.20
CA ASN A 12 -2.44 11.89 -7.37
C ASN A 12 -2.76 10.45 -7.81
N PRO A 13 -1.89 9.81 -8.61
CA PRO A 13 -2.00 8.40 -8.98
C PRO A 13 -1.53 7.47 -7.87
N GLY A 14 -1.94 7.72 -6.62
CA GLY A 14 -1.48 6.97 -5.45
C GLY A 14 -2.23 5.67 -5.21
N GLY A 15 -1.60 4.77 -4.45
CA GLY A 15 -2.22 3.49 -4.06
C GLY A 15 -3.43 3.67 -3.15
N MET A 16 -3.40 4.67 -2.24
CA MET A 16 -4.52 4.95 -1.34
C MET A 16 -5.74 5.45 -2.10
N GLU A 17 -5.55 6.34 -3.08
CA GLU A 17 -6.62 6.86 -3.93
C GLU A 17 -7.27 5.74 -4.73
N ARG A 18 -6.48 4.80 -5.24
CA ARG A 18 -6.98 3.63 -5.96
C ARG A 18 -7.76 2.68 -5.03
N VAL A 19 -7.25 2.42 -3.83
CA VAL A 19 -7.95 1.59 -2.83
C VAL A 19 -9.28 2.23 -2.42
N LEU A 20 -9.28 3.55 -2.18
CA LEU A 20 -10.51 4.27 -1.85
C LEU A 20 -11.52 4.20 -3.00
N LEU A 21 -11.07 4.42 -4.26
CA LEU A 21 -11.94 4.28 -5.42
C LEU A 21 -12.58 2.89 -5.51
N ASN A 22 -11.79 1.83 -5.39
CA ASN A 22 -12.30 0.46 -5.50
C ASN A 22 -13.34 0.18 -4.41
N LYS A 23 -13.05 0.53 -3.17
CA LYS A 23 -13.97 0.40 -2.04
C LYS A 23 -15.28 1.16 -2.26
N VAL A 24 -15.19 2.42 -2.67
CA VAL A 24 -16.37 3.28 -2.91
C VAL A 24 -17.18 2.78 -4.11
N ARG A 25 -16.53 2.36 -5.20
CA ARG A 25 -17.20 1.77 -6.36
C ARG A 25 -18.00 0.54 -5.97
N TRP A 26 -17.38 -0.35 -5.18
CA TRP A 26 -18.04 -1.55 -4.70
C TRP A 26 -19.25 -1.21 -3.83
N ILE A 27 -19.13 -0.28 -2.87
CA ILE A 27 -20.24 0.17 -2.00
C ILE A 27 -21.40 0.71 -2.86
N CYS A 28 -21.12 1.59 -3.81
CA CYS A 28 -22.15 2.16 -4.68
C CYS A 28 -22.84 1.12 -5.57
N ALA A 29 -22.15 0.05 -5.95
CA ALA A 29 -22.70 -1.01 -6.80
C ALA A 29 -23.52 -2.05 -6.04
N HIS A 30 -23.24 -2.26 -4.74
CA HIS A 30 -23.81 -3.38 -3.97
C HIS A 30 -24.66 -2.94 -2.77
N THR A 31 -24.80 -1.64 -2.51
CA THR A 31 -25.56 -1.11 -1.39
C THR A 31 -26.27 0.19 -1.78
N ASP A 32 -27.32 0.55 -1.04
CA ASP A 32 -28.00 1.84 -1.12
C ASP A 32 -27.35 2.91 -0.23
N TRP A 33 -26.08 2.77 0.10
CA TRP A 33 -25.39 3.67 1.03
C TRP A 33 -24.91 4.93 0.31
N GLU A 34 -25.09 6.06 0.98
CA GLU A 34 -24.58 7.33 0.50
C GLU A 34 -23.09 7.47 0.86
N VAL A 35 -22.28 7.89 -0.10
CA VAL A 35 -20.85 8.14 0.11
C VAL A 35 -20.53 9.61 -0.17
N LEU A 36 -19.87 10.24 0.80
CA LEU A 36 -19.28 11.57 0.70
C LEU A 36 -17.77 11.48 0.91
N ILE A 37 -16.98 12.02 -0.01
CA ILE A 37 -15.54 12.17 0.17
C ILE A 37 -15.23 13.63 0.49
N VAL A 38 -14.49 13.86 1.56
CA VAL A 38 -14.04 15.17 2.00
C VAL A 38 -12.54 15.29 1.83
N THR A 39 -12.09 16.28 1.08
CA THR A 39 -10.67 16.56 0.88
C THR A 39 -10.25 17.88 1.54
N THR A 40 -8.95 18.06 1.75
CA THR A 40 -8.37 19.27 2.33
C THR A 40 -7.50 20.05 1.36
N ASP A 41 -6.94 19.37 0.37
CA ASP A 41 -5.90 19.90 -0.53
C ASP A 41 -6.18 19.55 -2.00
N GLN A 42 -7.45 19.52 -2.44
CA GLN A 42 -7.80 19.19 -3.82
C GLN A 42 -7.39 20.26 -4.83
N GLN A 43 -7.27 21.52 -4.40
CA GLN A 43 -6.74 22.64 -5.19
C GLN A 43 -7.49 22.88 -6.51
N GLY A 44 -8.79 22.59 -6.57
CA GLY A 44 -9.59 22.69 -7.78
C GLY A 44 -9.25 21.71 -8.89
N ARG A 45 -8.38 20.72 -8.63
CA ARG A 45 -8.00 19.69 -9.60
C ARG A 45 -9.04 18.56 -9.60
N PRO A 46 -9.32 17.92 -10.75
CA PRO A 46 -10.16 16.73 -10.77
C PRO A 46 -9.44 15.56 -10.06
N PRO A 47 -10.18 14.57 -9.55
CA PRO A 47 -9.61 13.32 -9.11
C PRO A 47 -8.85 12.64 -10.25
N PHE A 48 -7.71 11.99 -9.92
CA PHE A 48 -6.93 11.25 -10.92
C PHE A 48 -7.71 10.04 -11.46
N TYR A 49 -8.36 9.32 -10.56
CA TYR A 49 -9.22 8.20 -10.91
C TYR A 49 -10.69 8.64 -10.99
N PRO A 50 -11.48 8.15 -11.95
CA PRO A 50 -12.91 8.48 -12.09
C PRO A 50 -13.71 7.76 -10.99
N PHE A 51 -14.27 8.53 -10.06
CA PHE A 51 -15.23 8.01 -9.07
C PHE A 51 -16.64 7.92 -9.67
N PRO A 52 -17.52 7.05 -9.15
CA PRO A 52 -18.93 7.01 -9.56
C PRO A 52 -19.64 8.36 -9.37
N ASP A 53 -20.57 8.70 -10.25
CA ASP A 53 -21.32 9.97 -10.19
C ASP A 53 -22.18 10.10 -8.93
N ALA A 54 -22.58 8.96 -8.33
CA ALA A 54 -23.31 8.92 -7.05
C ALA A 54 -22.49 9.42 -5.86
N VAL A 55 -21.17 9.51 -5.98
CA VAL A 55 -20.27 9.94 -4.91
C VAL A 55 -20.19 11.45 -4.85
N ARG A 56 -20.61 12.02 -3.73
CA ARG A 56 -20.45 13.45 -3.47
C ARG A 56 -19.02 13.74 -3.00
N MET A 57 -18.46 14.85 -3.48
CA MET A 57 -17.13 15.30 -3.08
C MET A 57 -17.17 16.75 -2.59
N VAL A 58 -16.46 17.03 -1.50
CA VAL A 58 -16.33 18.36 -0.92
C VAL A 58 -14.88 18.63 -0.57
N ASP A 59 -14.28 19.64 -1.17
CA ASP A 59 -12.96 20.13 -0.75
C ASP A 59 -13.12 21.26 0.28
N LEU A 60 -12.46 21.09 1.43
CA LEU A 60 -12.44 22.13 2.48
C LEU A 60 -11.47 23.27 2.17
N GLY A 61 -10.62 23.13 1.17
CA GLY A 61 -9.69 24.14 0.69
C GLY A 61 -8.71 24.59 1.79
N ILE A 62 -8.26 23.69 2.65
CA ILE A 62 -7.31 23.99 3.73
C ILE A 62 -5.93 24.26 3.17
N ASN A 63 -5.51 23.45 2.17
CA ASN A 63 -4.27 23.57 1.41
C ASN A 63 -3.02 23.60 2.31
N TYR A 64 -2.83 22.51 3.08
CA TYR A 64 -1.66 22.37 3.95
C TYR A 64 -0.35 22.47 3.18
N SER A 65 -0.31 22.01 1.96
CA SER A 65 0.85 22.03 1.06
C SER A 65 1.39 23.43 0.75
N ASP A 66 0.56 24.49 0.80
CA ASP A 66 0.99 25.88 0.51
C ASP A 66 2.06 26.42 1.48
N ASP A 67 2.26 25.76 2.61
CA ASP A 67 3.23 26.16 3.63
C ASP A 67 4.57 25.44 3.51
N ASN A 68 4.75 24.55 2.50
CA ASN A 68 5.94 23.73 2.37
C ASN A 68 7.24 24.54 2.13
N ASP A 69 7.14 25.71 1.53
CA ASP A 69 8.30 26.58 1.22
C ASP A 69 8.60 27.61 2.30
N LYS A 70 7.78 27.68 3.38
CA LYS A 70 7.98 28.62 4.47
C LYS A 70 9.12 28.22 5.40
N ARG A 71 9.72 29.20 6.09
CA ARG A 71 10.68 28.97 7.16
C ARG A 71 10.06 28.17 8.32
N PRO A 72 10.83 27.42 9.14
CA PRO A 72 10.32 26.50 10.16
C PRO A 72 9.27 27.09 11.11
N LEU A 73 9.49 28.29 11.66
CA LEU A 73 8.51 28.96 12.54
C LEU A 73 7.23 29.32 11.80
N GLY A 74 7.34 29.77 10.54
CA GLY A 74 6.19 30.05 9.67
C GLY A 74 5.39 28.79 9.32
N LYS A 75 6.08 27.66 9.12
CA LYS A 75 5.42 26.35 8.92
C LYS A 75 4.59 25.96 10.13
N ILE A 76 5.14 26.09 11.34
CA ILE A 76 4.43 25.73 12.58
C ILE A 76 3.20 26.62 12.78
N ALA A 77 3.36 27.94 12.68
CA ALA A 77 2.26 28.89 12.84
C ALA A 77 1.15 28.68 11.76
N GLY A 78 1.57 28.47 10.51
CA GLY A 78 0.68 28.13 9.39
C GLY A 78 -0.09 26.85 9.64
N TYR A 79 0.59 25.80 10.05
CA TYR A 79 -0.04 24.52 10.39
C TYR A 79 -1.08 24.65 11.51
N LEU A 80 -0.76 25.34 12.60
CA LEU A 80 -1.69 25.52 13.71
C LEU A 80 -2.95 26.30 13.29
N ARG A 81 -2.79 27.37 12.48
CA ARG A 81 -3.91 28.15 11.93
C ARG A 81 -4.77 27.29 11.00
N LYS A 82 -4.14 26.56 10.05
CA LYS A 82 -4.84 25.68 9.10
C LYS A 82 -5.54 24.54 9.83
N ARG A 83 -4.91 23.94 10.85
CA ARG A 83 -5.53 22.92 11.69
C ARG A 83 -6.80 23.42 12.41
N ARG A 84 -6.79 24.65 12.94
CA ARG A 84 -7.99 25.26 13.56
C ARG A 84 -9.10 25.46 12.51
N ARG A 85 -8.75 25.98 11.34
CA ARG A 85 -9.69 26.16 10.20
C ARG A 85 -10.26 24.81 9.76
N HIS A 86 -9.42 23.80 9.59
CA HIS A 86 -9.82 22.44 9.23
C HIS A 86 -10.81 21.88 10.25
N ARG A 87 -10.47 21.90 11.54
CA ARG A 87 -11.38 21.43 12.60
C ARG A 87 -12.74 22.14 12.54
N LYS A 88 -12.77 23.45 12.39
CA LYS A 88 -14.02 24.23 12.31
C LYS A 88 -14.84 23.83 11.07
N ALA A 89 -14.22 23.78 9.90
CA ALA A 89 -14.89 23.48 8.64
C ALA A 89 -15.42 22.03 8.62
N LEU A 90 -14.60 21.06 9.04
CA LEU A 90 -14.99 19.67 9.10
C LEU A 90 -16.10 19.44 10.13
N THR A 91 -16.05 20.08 11.31
CA THR A 91 -17.12 20.00 12.31
C THR A 91 -18.45 20.47 11.75
N ALA A 92 -18.48 21.66 11.12
CA ALA A 92 -19.70 22.22 10.54
C ALA A 92 -20.26 21.32 9.42
N LEU A 93 -19.38 20.75 8.60
CA LEU A 93 -19.77 19.82 7.54
C LEU A 93 -20.39 18.54 8.12
N LEU A 94 -19.73 17.87 9.06
CA LEU A 94 -20.20 16.61 9.65
C LEU A 94 -21.52 16.79 10.41
N GLN A 95 -21.69 17.90 11.15
CA GLN A 95 -22.95 18.22 11.83
C GLN A 95 -24.11 18.43 10.85
N ARG A 96 -23.85 18.99 9.67
CA ARG A 96 -24.85 19.16 8.60
C ARG A 96 -25.18 17.84 7.92
N GLU A 97 -24.16 17.04 7.61
CA GLU A 97 -24.31 15.80 6.83
C GLU A 97 -24.93 14.66 7.64
N LYS A 98 -24.82 14.66 8.96
CA LYS A 98 -25.37 13.64 9.89
C LYS A 98 -25.02 12.23 9.42
N ALA A 99 -23.72 12.00 9.16
CA ALA A 99 -23.23 10.70 8.73
C ALA A 99 -23.38 9.63 9.83
N ASP A 100 -23.56 8.39 9.45
CA ASP A 100 -23.54 7.25 10.36
C ASP A 100 -22.10 6.90 10.75
N VAL A 101 -21.20 6.88 9.78
CA VAL A 101 -19.77 6.56 9.97
C VAL A 101 -18.89 7.57 9.25
N VAL A 102 -17.83 8.01 9.92
CA VAL A 102 -16.78 8.86 9.36
C VAL A 102 -15.46 8.11 9.41
N VAL A 103 -14.87 7.87 8.25
CA VAL A 103 -13.59 7.18 8.08
C VAL A 103 -12.49 8.21 7.79
N SER A 104 -11.48 8.28 8.65
CA SER A 104 -10.26 9.05 8.41
C SER A 104 -9.21 8.15 7.79
N LEU A 105 -8.68 8.54 6.64
CA LEU A 105 -7.57 7.84 5.96
C LEU A 105 -6.20 8.37 6.39
N TYR A 106 -6.15 9.11 7.51
CA TYR A 106 -4.93 9.66 8.10
C TYR A 106 -4.11 10.57 7.13
N PRO A 107 -3.43 11.65 7.53
CA PRO A 107 -2.99 11.98 8.89
C PRO A 107 -3.60 13.27 9.49
N SER A 108 -4.20 14.18 8.68
CA SER A 108 -4.39 15.59 9.09
C SER A 108 -5.43 15.76 10.20
N GLU A 109 -6.55 15.06 10.09
CA GLU A 109 -7.71 15.16 10.99
C GLU A 109 -7.69 14.17 12.15
N SER A 110 -6.89 13.10 12.07
CA SER A 110 -6.87 11.99 13.04
C SER A 110 -6.75 12.46 14.50
N SER A 111 -6.04 13.55 14.73
CA SER A 111 -5.81 14.08 16.09
C SER A 111 -7.01 14.80 16.70
N PHE A 112 -8.02 15.21 15.92
CA PHE A 112 -9.18 15.98 16.43
C PHE A 112 -10.55 15.43 16.00
N ILE A 113 -10.61 14.57 14.97
CA ILE A 113 -11.88 14.03 14.47
C ILE A 113 -12.67 13.24 15.54
N PRO A 114 -12.02 12.48 16.47
CA PRO A 114 -12.74 11.81 17.54
C PRO A 114 -13.44 12.77 18.54
N ASP A 115 -13.06 14.05 18.55
CA ASP A 115 -13.68 15.07 19.42
C ASP A 115 -14.94 15.69 18.81
N ILE A 116 -15.20 15.47 17.53
CA ILE A 116 -16.36 16.05 16.84
C ILE A 116 -17.61 15.29 17.25
N LYS A 117 -18.53 15.99 17.91
CA LYS A 117 -19.82 15.47 18.39
C LYS A 117 -20.89 15.75 17.32
N ASP A 118 -21.02 14.85 16.35
CA ASP A 118 -21.96 14.92 15.23
C ASP A 118 -22.89 13.70 15.19
N GLY A 119 -22.72 12.74 16.13
CA GLY A 119 -23.50 11.52 16.21
C GLY A 119 -22.89 10.34 15.46
N SER A 120 -21.93 10.55 14.55
CA SER A 120 -21.34 9.47 13.77
C SER A 120 -20.29 8.67 14.55
N ARG A 121 -20.11 7.40 14.16
CA ARG A 121 -18.98 6.57 14.58
C ARG A 121 -17.71 6.97 13.84
N LYS A 122 -16.58 6.93 14.52
CA LYS A 122 -15.27 7.34 13.98
C LYS A 122 -14.39 6.12 13.74
N VAL A 123 -14.01 5.93 12.50
CA VAL A 123 -13.09 4.87 12.07
C VAL A 123 -11.79 5.51 11.59
N LEU A 124 -10.66 4.98 12.03
CA LEU A 124 -9.35 5.33 11.48
C LEU A 124 -8.85 4.15 10.63
N GLU A 125 -8.53 4.40 9.38
CA GLU A 125 -7.93 3.43 8.48
C GLU A 125 -6.48 3.84 8.19
N LEU A 126 -5.52 2.97 8.53
CA LEU A 126 -4.10 3.24 8.38
C LEU A 126 -3.51 2.41 7.23
N HIS A 127 -3.02 3.10 6.19
CA HIS A 127 -2.38 2.47 5.02
C HIS A 127 -0.86 2.37 5.12
N TYR A 128 -0.30 2.63 6.28
CA TYR A 128 1.13 2.57 6.57
C TYR A 128 1.36 1.67 7.77
N CYS A 129 2.55 1.05 7.83
CA CYS A 129 3.00 0.35 9.05
C CYS A 129 3.17 1.35 10.21
N LYS A 130 2.94 0.92 11.44
CA LYS A 130 3.14 1.71 12.67
C LYS A 130 4.45 2.50 12.68
N PHE A 131 5.51 1.89 12.21
CA PHE A 131 6.86 2.45 12.26
C PHE A 131 7.27 3.22 11.00
N PHE A 132 6.33 3.57 10.12
CA PHE A 132 6.65 4.22 8.84
C PHE A 132 7.54 5.46 8.96
N ARG A 133 7.43 6.26 10.06
CA ARG A 133 8.32 7.39 10.30
C ARG A 133 9.72 6.99 10.72
N LEU A 134 9.84 5.86 11.43
CA LEU A 134 11.13 5.39 11.98
C LEU A 134 11.96 4.65 10.93
N GLN A 135 11.35 4.17 9.87
CA GLN A 135 12.03 3.44 8.78
C GLN A 135 13.02 4.30 8.00
N TYR A 136 12.85 5.63 8.00
CA TYR A 136 13.82 6.55 7.39
C TYR A 136 15.13 6.67 8.17
N GLY A 137 15.27 6.06 9.34
CA GLY A 137 16.50 6.03 10.12
C GLY A 137 17.02 7.42 10.54
N ARG A 138 16.15 8.44 10.62
CA ARG A 138 16.53 9.80 10.98
C ARG A 138 17.18 9.84 12.36
N LYS A 139 18.37 10.47 12.44
CA LYS A 139 19.14 10.61 13.69
C LYS A 139 18.91 12.01 14.32
N GLY A 140 19.36 12.19 15.56
CA GLY A 140 19.30 13.47 16.28
C GLY A 140 17.87 13.90 16.61
N ILE A 141 17.63 15.22 16.59
CA ILE A 141 16.35 15.84 16.98
C ILE A 141 15.18 15.33 16.13
N LEU A 142 15.38 15.11 14.84
CA LEU A 142 14.34 14.60 13.94
C LEU A 142 13.92 13.18 14.33
N GLY A 143 14.85 12.32 14.67
CA GLY A 143 14.55 10.96 15.16
C GLY A 143 13.80 10.96 16.50
N LEU A 144 14.08 11.91 17.41
CA LEU A 144 13.33 12.09 18.65
C LEU A 144 11.90 12.56 18.37
N ILE A 145 11.71 13.48 17.43
CA ILE A 145 10.38 13.92 16.99
C ILE A 145 9.58 12.76 16.41
N ASP A 146 10.19 11.92 15.57
CA ASP A 146 9.52 10.77 14.97
C ASP A 146 9.08 9.75 16.02
N ARG A 147 9.93 9.46 17.02
CA ARG A 147 9.58 8.61 18.17
C ARG A 147 8.44 9.21 19.01
N PHE A 148 8.49 10.51 19.27
CA PHE A 148 7.43 11.20 20.00
C PHE A 148 6.09 11.15 19.26
N ARG A 149 6.11 11.40 17.95
CA ARG A 149 4.91 11.31 17.11
C ARG A 149 4.34 9.89 17.06
N THR A 150 5.18 8.87 16.96
CA THR A 150 4.73 7.47 16.99
C THR A 150 4.03 7.14 18.32
N LYS A 151 4.56 7.62 19.47
CA LYS A 151 3.88 7.49 20.78
C LYS A 151 2.57 8.31 20.85
N GLN A 152 2.51 9.45 20.20
CA GLN A 152 1.29 10.24 20.11
C GLN A 152 0.22 9.51 19.29
N ASP A 153 0.60 8.85 18.21
CA ASP A 153 -0.33 8.04 17.40
C ASP A 153 -0.98 6.93 18.24
N GLU A 154 -0.24 6.27 19.14
CA GLU A 154 -0.79 5.27 20.06
C GLU A 154 -1.92 5.80 20.96
N ARG A 155 -1.86 7.06 21.33
CA ARG A 155 -2.93 7.71 22.11
C ARG A 155 -4.10 8.12 21.23
N ILE A 156 -3.83 8.53 19.99
CA ILE A 156 -4.85 8.96 19.03
C ILE A 156 -5.72 7.79 18.61
N VAL A 157 -5.12 6.65 18.23
CA VAL A 157 -5.85 5.48 17.71
C VAL A 157 -6.83 4.90 18.72
N ARG A 158 -6.54 5.01 20.04
CA ARG A 158 -7.44 4.55 21.13
C ARG A 158 -8.73 5.34 21.25
N ARG A 159 -8.83 6.50 20.60
CA ARG A 159 -9.98 7.42 20.70
C ARG A 159 -11.01 7.19 19.61
N PHE A 160 -10.71 6.35 18.63
CA PHE A 160 -11.62 5.95 17.56
C PHE A 160 -12.51 4.79 18.01
N ASP A 161 -13.72 4.69 17.46
CA ASP A 161 -14.60 3.53 17.67
C ASP A 161 -13.97 2.26 17.09
N ARG A 162 -13.32 2.39 15.92
CA ARG A 162 -12.51 1.33 15.30
C ARG A 162 -11.23 1.90 14.70
N PHE A 163 -10.18 1.12 14.80
CA PHE A 163 -8.89 1.38 14.19
C PHE A 163 -8.51 0.21 13.29
N VAL A 164 -8.43 0.46 11.98
CA VAL A 164 -8.17 -0.58 10.98
C VAL A 164 -6.72 -0.49 10.50
N VAL A 165 -6.04 -1.62 10.53
CA VAL A 165 -4.71 -1.84 9.97
C VAL A 165 -4.77 -2.93 8.92
N LEU A 166 -3.76 -3.00 8.04
CA LEU A 166 -3.82 -3.86 6.85
C LEU A 166 -3.27 -5.27 7.08
N THR A 167 -2.43 -5.48 8.12
CA THR A 167 -1.74 -6.74 8.37
C THR A 167 -1.86 -7.18 9.83
N ARG A 168 -1.77 -8.50 10.07
CA ARG A 168 -1.71 -9.07 11.43
C ARG A 168 -0.41 -8.68 12.14
N GLU A 169 0.67 -8.62 11.38
CA GLU A 169 1.97 -8.18 11.88
C GLU A 169 1.88 -6.74 12.41
N ASP A 170 1.30 -5.79 11.64
CA ASP A 170 1.16 -4.40 12.10
C ASP A 170 0.24 -4.32 13.33
N ARG A 171 -0.86 -5.09 13.36
CA ARG A 171 -1.69 -5.22 14.57
C ARG A 171 -0.85 -5.61 15.79
N GLY A 172 0.08 -6.56 15.63
CA GLY A 172 0.99 -6.99 16.69
C GLY A 172 1.83 -5.84 17.24
N TYR A 173 2.30 -4.96 16.37
CA TYR A 173 3.08 -3.78 16.78
C TYR A 173 2.28 -2.76 17.61
N TRP A 174 0.97 -2.65 17.40
CA TRP A 174 0.10 -1.77 18.17
C TRP A 174 -0.24 -2.32 19.56
N GLY A 175 0.03 -3.61 19.81
CA GLY A 175 -0.28 -4.28 21.06
C GLY A 175 -1.78 -4.52 21.27
N SER A 176 -2.18 -4.76 22.52
CA SER A 176 -3.59 -5.07 22.84
C SER A 176 -4.45 -3.80 22.83
N LEU A 177 -5.02 -3.47 21.69
CA LEU A 177 -6.02 -2.42 21.55
C LEU A 177 -7.41 -3.05 21.38
N PRO A 178 -8.43 -2.66 22.16
CA PRO A 178 -9.77 -3.26 22.09
C PRO A 178 -10.52 -2.88 20.81
N ASN A 179 -10.09 -1.83 20.12
CA ASN A 179 -10.75 -1.26 18.95
C ASN A 179 -9.98 -1.51 17.63
N ILE A 180 -8.91 -2.32 17.65
CA ILE A 180 -8.10 -2.60 16.46
C ILE A 180 -8.64 -3.80 15.68
N GLU A 181 -8.75 -3.63 14.37
CA GLU A 181 -9.15 -4.66 13.42
C GLU A 181 -8.16 -4.77 12.27
N VAL A 182 -8.08 -5.96 11.67
CA VAL A 182 -7.26 -6.19 10.48
C VAL A 182 -8.19 -6.36 9.29
N ILE A 183 -8.19 -5.37 8.39
CA ILE A 183 -8.88 -5.47 7.10
C ILE A 183 -7.87 -5.10 6.01
N PRO A 184 -7.39 -6.06 5.22
CA PRO A 184 -6.40 -5.81 4.17
C PRO A 184 -7.02 -5.02 3.01
N ASN A 185 -6.16 -4.55 2.10
CA ASN A 185 -6.63 -4.05 0.82
C ASN A 185 -7.06 -5.22 -0.09
N ALA A 186 -8.07 -5.00 -0.91
CA ALA A 186 -8.51 -5.96 -1.90
C ALA A 186 -7.61 -5.93 -3.14
N ALA A 187 -7.34 -7.11 -3.69
CA ALA A 187 -6.75 -7.24 -5.01
C ALA A 187 -7.86 -7.29 -6.06
N MET A 188 -7.72 -6.45 -7.08
CA MET A 188 -8.57 -6.51 -8.27
C MET A 188 -7.90 -7.38 -9.33
N PRO A 189 -8.62 -8.24 -10.04
CA PRO A 189 -8.09 -8.88 -11.23
C PRO A 189 -7.62 -7.81 -12.23
N LEU A 190 -6.36 -7.89 -12.64
CA LEU A 190 -5.76 -6.97 -13.60
C LEU A 190 -5.84 -7.47 -15.04
N THR A 191 -6.11 -8.76 -15.19
CA THR A 191 -6.25 -9.45 -16.47
C THR A 191 -7.03 -10.75 -16.25
N ASP A 192 -7.70 -11.24 -17.28
CA ASP A 192 -8.34 -12.57 -17.28
C ASP A 192 -7.32 -13.71 -17.54
N ARG A 193 -6.06 -13.36 -17.81
CA ARG A 193 -5.00 -14.30 -18.11
C ARG A 193 -4.23 -14.67 -16.86
N CYS A 194 -3.95 -15.97 -16.72
CA CYS A 194 -3.05 -16.46 -15.68
C CYS A 194 -1.72 -16.88 -16.29
N SER A 195 -0.64 -16.70 -15.57
CA SER A 195 0.66 -17.20 -15.98
C SER A 195 0.70 -18.72 -15.88
N GLY A 196 1.22 -19.37 -16.96
CA GLY A 196 1.59 -20.77 -16.91
C GLY A 196 2.98 -21.01 -16.32
N VAL A 197 3.64 -19.96 -15.85
CA VAL A 197 5.00 -19.91 -15.26
C VAL A 197 6.08 -20.63 -16.08
N SER A 198 5.90 -20.64 -17.41
CA SER A 198 6.82 -21.29 -18.35
C SER A 198 7.81 -20.32 -19.00
N TYR A 199 7.63 -19.05 -18.80
CA TYR A 199 8.50 -18.00 -19.34
C TYR A 199 9.81 -17.92 -18.56
N LYS A 200 10.93 -17.73 -19.25
CA LYS A 200 12.21 -17.45 -18.61
C LYS A 200 12.31 -15.96 -18.23
N ARG A 201 11.36 -15.50 -17.41
CA ARG A 201 11.20 -14.09 -17.07
C ARG A 201 10.83 -13.92 -15.61
N ILE A 202 11.60 -13.09 -14.94
CA ILE A 202 11.35 -12.59 -13.59
C ILE A 202 10.86 -11.16 -13.72
N ILE A 203 9.83 -10.79 -12.95
CA ILE A 203 9.31 -9.44 -12.93
C ILE A 203 9.44 -8.82 -11.54
N ALA A 204 9.75 -7.54 -11.49
CA ALA A 204 9.68 -6.71 -10.29
C ALA A 204 8.96 -5.41 -10.63
N VAL A 205 8.10 -4.91 -9.74
CA VAL A 205 7.25 -3.75 -10.02
C VAL A 205 7.24 -2.79 -8.85
N GLY A 206 7.46 -1.50 -9.10
CA GLY A 206 7.38 -0.49 -8.07
C GLY A 206 8.06 0.81 -8.41
N ARG A 207 8.01 1.77 -7.48
CA ARG A 207 8.75 3.03 -7.63
C ARG A 207 10.25 2.76 -7.56
N LEU A 208 11.01 3.44 -8.40
CA LEU A 208 12.46 3.36 -8.38
C LEU A 208 13.01 4.31 -7.30
N ASP A 209 12.92 3.86 -6.05
CA ASP A 209 13.33 4.60 -4.86
C ASP A 209 13.90 3.67 -3.78
N TYR A 210 14.39 4.24 -2.69
CA TYR A 210 14.93 3.49 -1.56
C TYR A 210 13.94 2.43 -1.03
N GLN A 211 12.65 2.75 -0.95
CA GLN A 211 11.66 1.87 -0.35
C GLN A 211 11.62 0.50 -1.04
N LYS A 212 11.70 0.46 -2.37
CA LYS A 212 11.56 -0.76 -3.17
C LYS A 212 12.83 -1.62 -3.24
N GLY A 213 14.00 -1.05 -2.89
CA GLY A 213 15.23 -1.82 -2.74
C GLY A 213 15.69 -2.57 -4.00
N PHE A 214 15.46 -2.01 -5.19
CA PHE A 214 15.86 -2.66 -6.44
C PHE A 214 17.39 -2.75 -6.61
N ASP A 215 18.15 -1.97 -5.88
CA ASP A 215 19.58 -2.12 -5.74
C ASP A 215 19.96 -3.51 -5.18
N ARG A 216 19.24 -3.98 -4.15
CA ARG A 216 19.40 -5.32 -3.58
C ARG A 216 19.01 -6.42 -4.57
N LEU A 217 17.96 -6.20 -5.36
CA LEU A 217 17.54 -7.13 -6.39
C LEU A 217 18.58 -7.27 -7.52
N ILE A 218 19.16 -6.15 -7.98
CA ILE A 218 20.22 -6.17 -9.00
C ILE A 218 21.46 -6.91 -8.48
N GLN A 219 21.84 -6.73 -7.22
CA GLN A 219 22.95 -7.49 -6.60
C GLN A 219 22.65 -9.00 -6.56
N ALA A 220 21.43 -9.38 -6.17
CA ALA A 220 21.04 -10.79 -6.16
C ALA A 220 21.03 -11.37 -7.60
N TRP A 221 20.57 -10.59 -8.58
CA TRP A 221 20.58 -10.99 -9.99
C TRP A 221 22.00 -11.15 -10.54
N GLU A 222 22.94 -10.30 -10.15
CA GLU A 222 24.36 -10.43 -10.48
C GLU A 222 24.92 -11.79 -10.01
N LEU A 223 24.62 -12.18 -8.74
CA LEU A 223 25.03 -13.49 -8.22
C LEU A 223 24.45 -14.66 -9.03
N VAL A 224 23.18 -14.56 -9.44
CA VAL A 224 22.56 -15.57 -10.30
C VAL A 224 23.30 -15.70 -11.64
N GLN A 225 23.62 -14.58 -12.30
CA GLN A 225 24.26 -14.57 -13.62
C GLN A 225 25.73 -15.05 -13.57
N GLN A 226 26.46 -14.79 -12.49
CA GLN A 226 27.83 -15.29 -12.29
C GLN A 226 27.92 -16.82 -12.36
N THR A 227 26.86 -17.56 -12.12
CA THR A 227 26.85 -19.02 -12.22
C THR A 227 26.87 -19.54 -13.65
N ASN A 228 26.56 -18.73 -14.66
CA ASN A 228 26.42 -19.08 -16.08
C ASN A 228 25.47 -20.25 -16.39
N LYS A 229 24.61 -20.66 -15.41
CA LYS A 229 23.74 -21.84 -15.54
C LYS A 229 22.34 -21.52 -16.06
N TYR A 230 21.91 -20.26 -16.00
CA TYR A 230 20.53 -19.86 -16.21
C TYR A 230 20.34 -19.02 -17.48
N GLY A 231 21.01 -19.42 -18.56
CA GLY A 231 20.89 -18.74 -19.85
C GLY A 231 19.47 -18.60 -20.36
N GLY A 232 19.18 -17.42 -20.91
CA GLY A 232 17.86 -17.06 -21.45
C GLY A 232 16.85 -16.57 -20.40
N TRP A 233 17.18 -16.58 -19.10
CA TRP A 233 16.38 -15.87 -18.08
C TRP A 233 16.72 -14.39 -18.07
N ARG A 234 15.68 -13.56 -17.86
CA ARG A 234 15.82 -12.12 -17.72
C ARG A 234 15.04 -11.58 -16.52
N LEU A 235 15.51 -10.45 -16.01
CA LEU A 235 14.87 -9.67 -14.97
C LEU A 235 14.31 -8.37 -15.59
N ASP A 236 13.01 -8.18 -15.52
CA ASP A 236 12.33 -6.96 -15.97
C ASP A 236 11.80 -6.19 -14.76
N ILE A 237 12.32 -4.98 -14.54
CA ILE A 237 11.91 -4.07 -13.47
C ILE A 237 10.98 -3.01 -14.09
N PHE A 238 9.72 -2.95 -13.66
CA PHE A 238 8.75 -1.96 -14.13
C PHE A 238 8.58 -0.83 -13.10
N GLY A 239 8.90 0.38 -13.49
CA GLY A 239 8.72 1.51 -12.61
C GLY A 239 9.31 2.83 -13.10
N GLN A 240 9.14 3.85 -12.26
CA GLN A 240 9.78 5.16 -12.41
C GLN A 240 10.13 5.72 -11.03
N GLY A 241 11.12 6.59 -10.96
CA GLY A 241 11.56 7.23 -9.72
C GLY A 241 12.96 7.80 -9.80
N GLU A 242 13.38 8.45 -8.73
CA GLU A 242 14.65 9.18 -8.65
C GLU A 242 15.90 8.27 -8.74
N TRP A 243 15.73 6.97 -8.49
CA TRP A 243 16.84 6.01 -8.54
C TRP A 243 17.07 5.40 -9.93
N HIS A 244 16.29 5.78 -10.96
CA HIS A 244 16.41 5.22 -12.31
C HIS A 244 17.86 5.17 -12.80
N ASP A 245 18.54 6.30 -12.83
CA ASP A 245 19.90 6.39 -13.36
C ASP A 245 20.94 5.69 -12.48
N MET A 246 20.70 5.62 -11.19
CA MET A 246 21.55 4.88 -10.26
C MET A 246 21.45 3.38 -10.50
N LEU A 247 20.24 2.85 -10.63
CA LEU A 247 19.99 1.43 -10.91
C LEU A 247 20.50 1.04 -12.29
N GLN A 248 20.33 1.88 -13.32
CA GLN A 248 20.89 1.63 -14.64
C GLN A 248 22.41 1.52 -14.60
N ARG A 249 23.08 2.44 -13.90
CA ARG A 249 24.54 2.33 -13.72
C ARG A 249 24.98 1.07 -12.97
N MET A 250 24.16 0.53 -12.07
CA MET A 250 24.47 -0.76 -11.41
C MET A 250 24.40 -1.90 -12.40
N ILE A 251 23.36 -1.96 -13.24
CA ILE A 251 23.21 -2.95 -14.32
C ILE A 251 24.40 -2.89 -15.26
N ASP A 252 24.79 -1.68 -15.69
CA ASP A 252 25.88 -1.47 -16.63
C ASP A 252 27.25 -1.92 -16.05
N ARG A 253 27.53 -1.57 -14.79
CA ARG A 253 28.80 -1.95 -14.11
C ARG A 253 28.90 -3.45 -13.85
N ALA A 254 27.77 -4.12 -13.61
CA ALA A 254 27.73 -5.56 -13.42
C ALA A 254 27.71 -6.36 -14.74
N GLY A 255 27.66 -5.69 -15.90
CA GLY A 255 27.60 -6.35 -17.21
C GLY A 255 26.28 -7.08 -17.46
N LEU A 256 25.17 -6.60 -16.91
CA LEU A 256 23.85 -7.26 -16.92
C LEU A 256 22.89 -6.74 -18.00
N GLN A 257 23.34 -5.90 -18.93
CA GLN A 257 22.48 -5.18 -19.88
C GLN A 257 21.64 -6.10 -20.77
N GLU A 258 22.15 -7.32 -21.06
CA GLU A 258 21.43 -8.31 -21.87
C GLU A 258 20.36 -9.09 -21.06
N THR A 259 20.42 -9.03 -19.72
CA THR A 259 19.57 -9.89 -18.85
C THR A 259 18.76 -9.14 -17.81
N ALA A 260 19.03 -7.85 -17.59
CA ALA A 260 18.28 -7.01 -16.64
C ALA A 260 17.86 -5.69 -17.30
N HIS A 261 16.56 -5.39 -17.27
CA HIS A 261 16.01 -4.22 -17.95
C HIS A 261 15.13 -3.41 -17.01
N ILE A 262 15.26 -2.09 -17.08
CA ILE A 262 14.35 -1.14 -16.40
C ILE A 262 13.34 -0.63 -17.43
N ASN A 263 12.09 -0.97 -17.18
CA ASN A 263 10.97 -0.65 -18.05
C ASN A 263 10.13 0.48 -17.44
N ARG A 264 9.52 1.30 -18.30
CA ARG A 264 8.56 2.31 -17.87
C ARG A 264 7.31 1.68 -17.26
N PRO A 265 6.59 2.39 -16.37
CA PRO A 265 5.29 1.94 -15.91
C PRO A 265 4.35 1.66 -17.09
N THR A 266 3.55 0.60 -16.96
CA THR A 266 2.54 0.22 -17.97
C THR A 266 1.16 0.13 -17.33
N THR A 267 0.13 0.43 -18.11
CA THR A 267 -1.27 0.23 -17.73
C THR A 267 -1.70 -1.24 -17.88
N SER A 268 -0.92 -2.05 -18.63
CA SER A 268 -1.17 -3.47 -18.88
C SER A 268 -0.30 -4.38 -18.01
N ILE A 269 -0.06 -4.00 -16.75
CA ILE A 269 0.82 -4.76 -15.86
C ILE A 269 0.33 -6.19 -15.62
N GLY A 270 -0.98 -6.43 -15.69
CA GLY A 270 -1.56 -7.77 -15.62
C GLY A 270 -1.06 -8.69 -16.74
N ASP A 271 -0.95 -8.17 -17.97
CA ASP A 271 -0.38 -8.93 -19.09
C ASP A 271 1.10 -9.22 -18.87
N GLU A 272 1.86 -8.30 -18.29
CA GLU A 272 3.26 -8.53 -17.93
C GLU A 272 3.41 -9.62 -16.87
N TYR A 273 2.51 -9.66 -15.88
CA TYR A 273 2.45 -10.79 -14.93
C TYR A 273 2.14 -12.09 -15.64
N ALA A 274 1.14 -12.13 -16.52
CA ALA A 274 0.76 -13.34 -17.26
C ALA A 274 1.91 -13.91 -18.12
N HIS A 275 2.84 -13.07 -18.56
CA HIS A 275 4.02 -13.44 -19.34
C HIS A 275 5.31 -13.55 -18.51
N SER A 276 5.19 -13.74 -17.20
CA SER A 276 6.31 -13.92 -16.28
C SER A 276 6.21 -15.25 -15.54
N SER A 277 7.27 -15.70 -14.89
CA SER A 277 7.30 -16.96 -14.14
C SER A 277 7.39 -16.79 -12.64
N MET A 278 7.80 -15.63 -12.16
CA MET A 278 7.80 -15.24 -10.74
C MET A 278 7.86 -13.73 -10.60
N LEU A 279 7.31 -13.23 -9.50
CA LEU A 279 7.56 -11.86 -9.01
C LEU A 279 8.67 -11.92 -7.97
N VAL A 280 9.58 -10.93 -7.97
CA VAL A 280 10.54 -10.74 -6.88
C VAL A 280 10.36 -9.40 -6.22
N MET A 281 10.33 -9.39 -4.89
CA MET A 281 10.22 -8.20 -4.07
C MET A 281 11.41 -8.04 -3.13
N SER A 282 12.07 -6.91 -3.26
CA SER A 282 13.28 -6.57 -2.49
C SER A 282 13.09 -5.36 -1.59
N SER A 283 11.85 -4.97 -1.31
CA SER A 283 11.51 -3.76 -0.56
C SER A 283 12.17 -3.72 0.82
N HIS A 284 12.50 -2.53 1.29
CA HIS A 284 12.94 -2.32 2.68
C HIS A 284 11.74 -2.29 3.65
N TYR A 285 10.59 -1.83 3.20
CA TYR A 285 9.33 -1.76 3.96
C TYR A 285 8.15 -1.48 3.03
N GLU A 286 6.96 -1.89 3.47
CA GLU A 286 5.69 -1.57 2.83
C GLU A 286 4.65 -1.19 3.89
N GLY A 287 3.52 -0.63 3.46
CA GLY A 287 2.31 -0.58 4.28
C GLY A 287 1.46 -1.82 4.08
N PHE A 288 1.31 -2.20 2.81
CA PHE A 288 0.69 -3.42 2.33
C PHE A 288 1.12 -3.66 0.88
N PRO A 289 1.74 -4.80 0.56
CA PRO A 289 2.37 -5.01 -0.74
C PRO A 289 1.36 -5.42 -1.82
N MET A 290 0.58 -4.47 -2.35
CA MET A 290 -0.43 -4.71 -3.39
C MET A 290 0.11 -5.48 -4.59
N VAL A 291 1.31 -5.11 -5.06
CA VAL A 291 1.98 -5.76 -6.20
C VAL A 291 2.15 -7.27 -5.99
N MET A 292 2.40 -7.69 -4.75
CA MET A 292 2.51 -9.12 -4.39
C MET A 292 1.19 -9.85 -4.65
N ILE A 293 0.09 -9.32 -4.11
CA ILE A 293 -1.23 -9.96 -4.24
C ILE A 293 -1.69 -9.91 -5.71
N GLU A 294 -1.49 -8.79 -6.38
CA GLU A 294 -1.81 -8.63 -7.81
C GLU A 294 -1.11 -9.70 -8.67
N ALA A 295 0.18 -9.96 -8.42
CA ALA A 295 0.93 -10.98 -9.12
C ALA A 295 0.46 -12.39 -8.76
N MET A 296 0.16 -12.67 -7.48
CA MET A 296 -0.34 -13.96 -7.01
C MET A 296 -1.71 -14.30 -7.61
N VAL A 297 -2.60 -13.31 -7.73
CA VAL A 297 -3.89 -13.47 -8.44
C VAL A 297 -3.68 -13.88 -9.91
N CYS A 298 -2.65 -13.33 -10.56
CA CYS A 298 -2.25 -13.72 -11.92
C CYS A 298 -1.50 -15.06 -11.97
N GLY A 299 -1.33 -15.77 -10.86
CA GLY A 299 -0.68 -17.07 -10.78
C GLY A 299 0.85 -17.02 -10.70
N LEU A 300 1.45 -15.89 -10.32
CA LEU A 300 2.90 -15.82 -10.11
C LEU A 300 3.24 -16.22 -8.67
N PRO A 301 4.11 -17.21 -8.44
CA PRO A 301 4.75 -17.37 -7.15
C PRO A 301 5.63 -16.16 -6.87
N VAL A 302 5.69 -15.76 -5.60
CA VAL A 302 6.46 -14.59 -5.17
C VAL A 302 7.68 -15.03 -4.39
N VAL A 303 8.84 -14.45 -4.72
CA VAL A 303 10.06 -14.50 -3.89
C VAL A 303 10.21 -13.13 -3.24
N SER A 304 10.25 -13.06 -1.92
CA SER A 304 10.30 -11.78 -1.21
C SER A 304 11.25 -11.83 -0.03
N PHE A 305 11.93 -10.72 0.24
CA PHE A 305 12.43 -10.50 1.59
C PHE A 305 11.28 -10.47 2.58
N ASP A 306 11.51 -10.98 3.79
CA ASP A 306 10.59 -10.88 4.92
C ASP A 306 10.80 -9.54 5.64
N TYR A 307 10.50 -8.46 4.91
CA TYR A 307 10.52 -7.11 5.47
C TYR A 307 9.24 -6.83 6.28
N LYS A 308 9.30 -5.83 7.14
CA LYS A 308 8.17 -5.47 8.03
C LYS A 308 6.91 -5.07 7.26
N CYS A 309 5.81 -5.60 7.74
CA CYS A 309 4.43 -5.35 7.33
C CYS A 309 4.11 -5.85 5.90
N GLY A 310 3.80 -7.12 5.84
CA GLY A 310 3.12 -7.66 4.68
C GLY A 310 3.54 -9.03 4.19
N PRO A 311 4.81 -9.30 3.88
CA PRO A 311 5.16 -10.57 3.25
C PRO A 311 4.73 -11.79 4.06
N GLY A 312 5.06 -11.84 5.35
CA GLY A 312 4.71 -12.95 6.23
C GLY A 312 3.21 -13.12 6.52
N ASP A 313 2.37 -12.12 6.22
CA ASP A 313 0.90 -12.24 6.30
C ASP A 313 0.28 -12.80 5.02
N ILE A 314 1.00 -12.78 3.90
CA ILE A 314 0.51 -13.14 2.56
C ILE A 314 1.17 -14.43 2.07
N ILE A 315 2.49 -14.55 2.27
CA ILE A 315 3.27 -15.69 1.83
C ILE A 315 3.37 -16.73 2.95
N GLU A 316 2.93 -17.94 2.67
CA GLU A 316 3.27 -19.14 3.41
C GLU A 316 4.50 -19.75 2.73
N ASP A 317 5.66 -19.66 3.41
CA ASP A 317 6.96 -20.03 2.85
C ASP A 317 6.98 -21.48 2.36
N GLY A 318 7.45 -21.67 1.14
CA GLY A 318 7.51 -22.98 0.49
C GLY A 318 6.17 -23.52 -0.01
N VAL A 319 5.05 -22.83 0.21
CA VAL A 319 3.70 -23.25 -0.16
C VAL A 319 3.15 -22.41 -1.32
N ASN A 320 3.11 -21.09 -1.20
CA ASN A 320 2.58 -20.18 -2.23
C ASN A 320 3.59 -19.14 -2.71
N GLY A 321 4.80 -19.19 -2.17
CA GLY A 321 5.93 -18.30 -2.46
C GLY A 321 7.12 -18.67 -1.59
N LEU A 322 8.18 -17.85 -1.65
CA LEU A 322 9.38 -18.04 -0.84
C LEU A 322 9.68 -16.75 -0.05
N LEU A 323 9.90 -16.90 1.25
CA LEU A 323 10.35 -15.83 2.13
C LEU A 323 11.86 -15.97 2.40
N VAL A 324 12.56 -14.86 2.29
CA VAL A 324 14.01 -14.76 2.52
C VAL A 324 14.23 -13.74 3.62
N THR A 325 15.16 -14.00 4.52
CA THR A 325 15.53 -13.05 5.58
C THR A 325 15.82 -11.65 4.98
N ASP A 326 15.27 -10.60 5.59
CA ASP A 326 15.44 -9.24 5.07
C ASP A 326 16.94 -8.86 4.96
N GLY A 327 17.34 -8.47 3.74
CA GLY A 327 18.71 -8.09 3.42
C GLY A 327 19.66 -9.25 3.06
N ASP A 328 19.22 -10.50 3.11
CA ASP A 328 20.02 -11.65 2.68
C ASP A 328 20.02 -11.77 1.15
N ILE A 329 20.97 -11.08 0.51
CA ILE A 329 21.12 -11.03 -0.95
C ILE A 329 21.41 -12.41 -1.55
N GLU A 330 22.26 -13.19 -0.89
CA GLU A 330 22.60 -14.56 -1.31
C GLU A 330 21.37 -15.48 -1.22
N GLY A 331 20.63 -15.40 -0.13
CA GLY A 331 19.37 -16.10 0.05
C GLY A 331 18.33 -15.73 -1.01
N LEU A 332 18.23 -14.45 -1.40
CA LEU A 332 17.34 -14.02 -2.48
C LEU A 332 17.76 -14.61 -3.83
N ALA A 333 19.06 -14.62 -4.14
CA ALA A 333 19.61 -15.25 -5.34
C ALA A 333 19.34 -16.77 -5.36
N ALA A 334 19.53 -17.44 -4.23
CA ALA A 334 19.26 -18.88 -4.08
C ALA A 334 17.77 -19.20 -4.28
N ALA A 335 16.86 -18.41 -3.69
CA ALA A 335 15.42 -18.60 -3.86
C ALA A 335 14.97 -18.39 -5.32
N MET A 336 15.46 -17.35 -6.00
CA MET A 336 15.24 -17.16 -7.43
C MET A 336 15.74 -18.36 -8.24
N THR A 337 16.97 -18.79 -7.99
CA THR A 337 17.63 -19.92 -8.65
C THR A 337 16.83 -21.22 -8.49
N ARG A 338 16.32 -21.50 -7.30
CA ARG A 338 15.46 -22.66 -7.03
C ARG A 338 14.23 -22.66 -7.93
N LEU A 339 13.54 -21.55 -8.05
CA LEU A 339 12.36 -21.47 -8.93
C LEU A 339 12.73 -21.45 -10.41
N MET A 340 13.91 -20.96 -10.80
CA MET A 340 14.38 -21.02 -12.19
C MET A 340 14.69 -22.44 -12.63
N SER A 341 15.27 -23.24 -11.75
CA SER A 341 15.72 -24.62 -12.06
C SER A 341 14.62 -25.67 -11.94
N ASP A 342 13.67 -25.49 -11.01
CA ASP A 342 12.61 -26.46 -10.73
C ASP A 342 11.25 -25.96 -11.25
N GLY A 343 10.94 -26.33 -12.50
CA GLY A 343 9.67 -25.97 -13.13
C GLY A 343 8.45 -26.66 -12.51
N ALA A 344 8.61 -27.84 -11.89
CA ALA A 344 7.51 -28.52 -11.21
C ALA A 344 7.14 -27.81 -9.93
N TYR A 345 8.12 -27.51 -9.10
CA TYR A 345 7.94 -26.76 -7.87
C TYR A 345 7.38 -25.35 -8.13
N ARG A 346 7.89 -24.67 -9.16
CA ARG A 346 7.36 -23.35 -9.56
C ARG A 346 5.87 -23.41 -9.94
N ARG A 347 5.41 -24.45 -10.64
CA ARG A 347 3.98 -24.65 -10.96
C ARG A 347 3.14 -24.96 -9.72
N GLU A 348 3.67 -25.73 -8.78
CA GLU A 348 3.01 -26.01 -7.50
C GLU A 348 2.76 -24.73 -6.72
N LEU A 349 3.81 -23.91 -6.52
CA LEU A 349 3.69 -22.62 -5.86
C LEU A 349 2.71 -21.68 -6.61
N SER A 350 2.72 -21.69 -7.94
CA SER A 350 1.81 -20.90 -8.76
C SER A 350 0.33 -21.26 -8.50
N ALA A 351 0.03 -22.56 -8.45
CA ALA A 351 -1.33 -23.04 -8.17
C ALA A 351 -1.80 -22.61 -6.77
N ASN A 352 -0.91 -22.65 -5.78
CA ASN A 352 -1.20 -22.23 -4.42
C ASN A 352 -1.26 -20.71 -4.28
N ALA A 353 -0.43 -19.95 -5.00
CA ALA A 353 -0.43 -18.50 -4.99
C ALA A 353 -1.82 -17.95 -5.35
N ARG A 354 -2.52 -18.56 -6.30
CA ARG A 354 -3.86 -18.13 -6.72
C ARG A 354 -4.92 -18.21 -5.61
N LYS A 355 -4.73 -19.05 -4.60
CA LYS A 355 -5.63 -19.15 -3.44
C LYS A 355 -5.65 -17.88 -2.58
N VAL A 356 -4.75 -16.94 -2.85
CA VAL A 356 -4.76 -15.62 -2.23
C VAL A 356 -6.10 -14.90 -2.45
N THR A 357 -6.80 -15.20 -3.53
CA THR A 357 -8.15 -14.66 -3.83
C THR A 357 -9.17 -15.00 -2.76
N ASP A 358 -9.05 -16.14 -2.07
CA ASP A 358 -9.99 -16.54 -1.01
C ASP A 358 -10.01 -15.53 0.15
N THR A 359 -8.88 -14.85 0.37
CA THR A 359 -8.72 -13.89 1.48
C THR A 359 -8.76 -12.44 1.00
N TYR A 360 -8.22 -12.15 -0.18
CA TYR A 360 -7.95 -10.79 -0.64
C TYR A 360 -8.79 -10.39 -1.87
N SER A 361 -9.76 -11.20 -2.32
CA SER A 361 -10.72 -10.76 -3.33
C SER A 361 -11.52 -9.55 -2.84
N GLU A 362 -12.08 -8.80 -3.78
CA GLU A 362 -12.89 -7.63 -3.47
C GLU A 362 -14.08 -8.01 -2.58
N GLU A 363 -14.76 -9.12 -2.89
CA GLU A 363 -15.89 -9.65 -2.12
C GLU A 363 -15.50 -10.01 -0.69
N ALA A 364 -14.39 -10.73 -0.51
CA ALA A 364 -13.95 -11.17 0.82
C ALA A 364 -13.54 -9.98 1.70
N VAL A 365 -12.87 -8.98 1.14
CA VAL A 365 -12.45 -7.79 1.87
C VAL A 365 -13.63 -6.86 2.13
N MET A 366 -14.50 -6.65 1.15
CA MET A 366 -15.66 -5.78 1.31
C MET A 366 -16.67 -6.35 2.28
N ALA A 367 -16.85 -7.67 2.37
CA ALA A 367 -17.68 -8.30 3.40
C ALA A 367 -17.20 -7.93 4.82
N ARG A 368 -15.87 -7.85 5.06
CA ARG A 368 -15.33 -7.41 6.36
C ARG A 368 -15.64 -5.93 6.64
N TRP A 369 -15.52 -5.07 5.62
CA TRP A 369 -15.88 -3.65 5.75
C TRP A 369 -17.37 -3.45 6.03
N LEU A 370 -18.25 -4.18 5.33
CA LEU A 370 -19.69 -4.11 5.59
C LEU A 370 -20.02 -4.53 7.02
N ASN A 371 -19.47 -5.66 7.47
CA ASN A 371 -19.67 -6.14 8.84
C ASN A 371 -19.19 -5.12 9.88
N LEU A 372 -18.03 -4.50 9.66
CA LEU A 372 -17.51 -3.45 10.54
C LEU A 372 -18.48 -2.26 10.61
N PHE A 373 -18.91 -1.72 9.47
CA PHE A 373 -19.78 -0.55 9.43
C PHE A 373 -21.16 -0.85 10.03
N THR A 374 -21.76 -2.00 9.70
CA THR A 374 -23.05 -2.43 10.25
C THR A 374 -22.98 -2.60 11.77
N SER A 375 -21.94 -3.29 12.27
CA SER A 375 -21.74 -3.48 13.72
C SER A 375 -21.58 -2.18 14.52
N LEU A 376 -21.12 -1.12 13.87
CA LEU A 376 -20.98 0.20 14.50
C LEU A 376 -22.29 0.98 14.59
N THR A 377 -23.24 0.67 13.70
CA THR A 377 -24.52 1.40 13.57
C THR A 377 -25.72 0.66 14.14
N GLU A 378 -25.64 -0.66 14.31
CA GLU A 378 -26.61 -1.44 15.07
C GLU A 378 -26.57 -1.01 16.56
N LYS A 379 -27.77 -0.69 17.09
CA LYS A 379 -27.96 -0.25 18.49
C LYS A 379 -28.16 -1.44 19.41
#